data_30b0881c1795f1a74656e269e3d9d717
#
_entry.id   30b0881c1795f1a74656e269e3d9d717
#
_cell.length_a   1.000
_cell.length_b   1.000
_cell.length_c   1.000
_cell.angle_alpha   90.00
_cell.angle_beta   90.00
_cell.angle_gamma   90.00
#
_symmetry.space_group_name_H-M   'P 1'
#
loop_
_entity.id
_entity.type
_entity.pdbx_description
1 polymer ?
#
loop_
_entity_poly.entity_id
_entity_poly.type
_entity_poly.pdbx_seq_one_letter_code
_entity_poly.pdbx_strand_id
1 'polypeptide(L)'
;MTSSIQLKDGIANTVANDQPQGMIIKIVGAVAVAHLLNDLIQAVLPAIYPMLKANFSLSFAQVGLISFVYQITGSLLQPWIGLYTDKHPKPYLLPVGMVVTFCGIILLAFSPSFAVLLCASALIGVGSATFHPEASRVARMASGGRFGTAQSTFQVGGNTGTAIGPLLAALLIVPFGQHAVAGLVIFALLG
;
A
#
# COMPACT_ATOMS: atom_id res chain seq x y z
N MET A 1 11.68 2.21 -58.39
CA MET A 1 11.66 0.91 -57.69
C MET A 1 12.29 0.95 -56.30
N THR A 2 13.24 1.82 -56.00
CA THR A 2 13.95 1.97 -54.72
C THR A 2 13.12 2.60 -53.59
N SER A 3 12.16 3.49 -53.88
CA SER A 3 11.36 4.20 -52.85
C SER A 3 10.35 3.31 -52.10
N SER A 4 9.79 2.32 -52.80
CA SER A 4 8.80 1.40 -52.20
C SER A 4 9.43 0.35 -51.28
N ILE A 5 10.70 0.04 -51.44
CA ILE A 5 11.45 -0.88 -50.60
C ILE A 5 11.82 -0.19 -49.28
N GLN A 6 12.31 1.04 -49.33
CA GLN A 6 12.64 1.80 -48.11
C GLN A 6 11.43 2.09 -47.22
N LEU A 7 10.25 2.31 -47.84
CA LEU A 7 9.00 2.49 -47.05
C LEU A 7 8.57 1.21 -46.34
N LYS A 8 8.72 0.04 -46.99
CA LYS A 8 8.40 -1.26 -46.39
C LYS A 8 9.35 -1.61 -45.26
N ASP A 9 10.64 -1.34 -45.41
CA ASP A 9 11.65 -1.59 -44.39
C ASP A 9 11.49 -0.62 -43.20
N GLY A 10 11.11 0.62 -43.45
CA GLY A 10 10.76 1.58 -42.39
C GLY A 10 9.52 1.18 -41.59
N ILE A 11 8.48 0.69 -42.26
CA ILE A 11 7.26 0.21 -41.60
C ILE A 11 7.52 -1.08 -40.87
N ALA A 12 8.28 -2.02 -41.42
CA ALA A 12 8.67 -3.27 -40.79
C ALA A 12 9.50 -3.04 -39.52
N ASN A 13 10.43 -2.08 -39.53
CA ASN A 13 11.23 -1.72 -38.38
C ASN A 13 10.43 -0.97 -37.29
N THR A 14 9.42 -0.18 -37.64
CA THR A 14 8.50 0.46 -36.67
C THR A 14 7.59 -0.57 -36.03
N VAL A 15 7.07 -1.53 -36.80
CA VAL A 15 6.21 -2.61 -36.27
C VAL A 15 6.99 -3.64 -35.44
N ALA A 16 8.26 -3.89 -35.78
CA ALA A 16 9.13 -4.80 -35.00
C ALA A 16 9.52 -4.23 -33.63
N ASN A 17 9.51 -2.89 -33.49
CA ASN A 17 9.83 -2.24 -32.22
C ASN A 17 8.60 -2.09 -31.29
N ASP A 18 7.42 -2.45 -31.77
CA ASP A 18 6.14 -2.39 -31.04
C ASP A 18 5.70 -3.77 -30.51
N GLN A 19 6.63 -4.73 -30.42
CA GLN A 19 6.35 -5.99 -29.74
C GLN A 19 6.09 -5.69 -28.26
N PRO A 20 4.97 -6.15 -27.71
CA PRO A 20 4.68 -5.96 -26.29
C PRO A 20 5.84 -6.56 -25.47
N GLN A 21 6.57 -5.69 -24.79
CA GLN A 21 7.62 -6.13 -23.87
C GLN A 21 6.97 -7.10 -22.89
N GLY A 22 7.53 -8.29 -22.70
CA GLY A 22 6.99 -9.28 -21.78
C GLY A 22 6.86 -8.70 -20.36
N MET A 23 5.93 -9.20 -19.58
CA MET A 23 5.73 -8.78 -18.18
C MET A 23 7.05 -8.86 -17.39
N ILE A 24 7.40 -7.76 -16.69
CA ILE A 24 8.60 -7.70 -15.84
C ILE A 24 8.24 -8.31 -14.47
N ILE A 25 8.31 -9.64 -14.40
CA ILE A 25 7.88 -10.43 -13.23
C ILE A 25 8.53 -9.95 -11.93
N LYS A 26 9.82 -9.53 -11.98
CA LYS A 26 10.54 -9.04 -10.80
C LYS A 26 9.90 -7.76 -10.22
N ILE A 27 9.45 -6.83 -11.07
CA ILE A 27 8.80 -5.59 -10.62
C ILE A 27 7.40 -5.90 -10.09
N VAL A 28 6.62 -6.69 -10.84
CA VAL A 28 5.26 -7.08 -10.39
C VAL A 28 5.32 -7.85 -9.06
N GLY A 29 6.29 -8.74 -8.91
CA GLY A 29 6.52 -9.47 -7.65
C GLY A 29 6.94 -8.54 -6.50
N ALA A 30 7.85 -7.60 -6.75
CA ALA A 30 8.28 -6.64 -5.74
C ALA A 30 7.14 -5.77 -5.23
N VAL A 31 6.32 -5.20 -6.12
CA VAL A 31 5.17 -4.39 -5.68
C VAL A 31 4.06 -5.22 -5.04
N ALA A 32 3.93 -6.52 -5.39
CA ALA A 32 3.01 -7.43 -4.71
C ALA A 32 3.47 -7.72 -3.28
N VAL A 33 4.78 -7.89 -3.05
CA VAL A 33 5.35 -8.03 -1.69
C VAL A 33 5.21 -6.73 -0.90
N ALA A 34 5.50 -5.58 -1.51
CA ALA A 34 5.30 -4.30 -0.86
C ALA A 34 3.82 -4.07 -0.48
N HIS A 35 2.88 -4.48 -1.33
CA HIS A 35 1.44 -4.45 -1.03
C HIS A 35 1.08 -5.38 0.14
N LEU A 36 1.65 -6.60 0.16
CA LEU A 36 1.48 -7.53 1.28
C LEU A 36 1.92 -6.87 2.59
N LEU A 37 3.11 -6.28 2.64
CA LEU A 37 3.66 -5.66 3.84
C LEU A 37 2.84 -4.45 4.30
N ASN A 38 2.40 -3.62 3.36
CA ASN A 38 1.55 -2.46 3.64
C ASN A 38 0.19 -2.89 4.22
N ASP A 39 -0.49 -3.85 3.60
CA ASP A 39 -1.83 -4.29 4.04
C ASP A 39 -1.79 -5.13 5.32
N LEU A 40 -0.68 -5.85 5.55
CA LEU A 40 -0.42 -6.52 6.81
C LEU A 40 -0.41 -5.50 7.97
N ILE A 41 0.31 -4.40 7.83
CA ILE A 41 0.35 -3.32 8.82
C ILE A 41 -1.05 -2.76 9.06
N GLN A 42 -1.76 -2.48 7.99
CA GLN A 42 -3.10 -1.89 8.07
C GLN A 42 -4.11 -2.81 8.74
N ALA A 43 -4.04 -4.12 8.49
CA ALA A 43 -4.94 -5.09 9.08
C ALA A 43 -4.70 -5.31 10.58
N VAL A 44 -3.51 -4.97 11.08
CA VAL A 44 -3.22 -5.00 12.53
C VAL A 44 -4.03 -3.97 13.29
N LEU A 45 -4.21 -2.76 12.75
CA LEU A 45 -4.90 -1.67 13.48
C LEU A 45 -6.31 -2.07 13.95
N PRO A 46 -7.23 -2.54 13.10
CA PRO A 46 -8.54 -3.01 13.56
C PRO A 46 -8.46 -4.25 14.46
N ALA A 47 -7.48 -5.11 14.25
CA ALA A 47 -7.32 -6.32 15.07
C ALA A 47 -6.96 -6.01 16.53
N ILE A 48 -6.31 -4.88 16.82
CA ILE A 48 -5.95 -4.46 18.18
C ILE A 48 -6.96 -3.49 18.82
N TYR A 49 -8.07 -3.15 18.18
CA TYR A 49 -9.10 -2.28 18.77
C TYR A 49 -9.58 -2.73 20.16
N PRO A 50 -9.80 -4.04 20.43
CA PRO A 50 -10.18 -4.47 21.78
C PRO A 50 -9.13 -4.12 22.82
N MET A 51 -7.85 -4.29 22.51
CA MET A 51 -6.73 -3.93 23.38
C MET A 51 -6.66 -2.41 23.61
N LEU A 52 -6.74 -1.61 22.54
CA LEU A 52 -6.75 -0.15 22.65
C LEU A 52 -7.95 0.34 23.47
N LYS A 53 -9.13 -0.26 23.26
CA LYS A 53 -10.33 0.05 24.02
C LYS A 53 -10.11 -0.19 25.52
N ALA A 54 -9.49 -1.31 25.89
CA ALA A 54 -9.20 -1.62 27.29
C ALA A 54 -8.14 -0.68 27.88
N ASN A 55 -7.02 -0.47 27.17
CA ASN A 55 -5.90 0.34 27.68
C ASN A 55 -6.26 1.82 27.89
N PHE A 56 -7.11 2.37 27.06
CA PHE A 56 -7.50 3.80 27.11
C PHE A 56 -8.94 4.01 27.63
N SER A 57 -9.60 2.95 28.10
CA SER A 57 -11.01 3.00 28.56
C SER A 57 -11.95 3.65 27.54
N LEU A 58 -11.76 3.34 26.25
CA LEU A 58 -12.51 3.98 25.16
C LEU A 58 -13.95 3.50 25.11
N SER A 59 -14.86 4.41 24.79
CA SER A 59 -16.22 4.06 24.39
C SER A 59 -16.23 3.42 23.00
N PHE A 60 -17.30 2.71 22.64
CA PHE A 60 -17.46 2.17 21.28
C PHE A 60 -17.49 3.28 20.21
N ALA A 61 -18.04 4.45 20.54
CA ALA A 61 -18.02 5.60 19.65
C ALA A 61 -16.60 6.10 19.37
N GLN A 62 -15.71 6.10 20.36
CA GLN A 62 -14.31 6.46 20.18
C GLN A 62 -13.55 5.43 19.34
N VAL A 63 -13.79 4.13 19.53
CA VAL A 63 -13.23 3.08 18.65
C VAL A 63 -13.74 3.26 17.21
N GLY A 64 -15.05 3.54 17.06
CA GLY A 64 -15.64 3.85 15.76
C GLY A 64 -15.01 5.08 15.12
N LEU A 65 -14.66 6.12 15.90
CA LEU A 65 -13.99 7.30 15.40
C LEU A 65 -12.55 7.01 14.93
N ILE A 66 -11.80 6.14 15.63
CA ILE A 66 -10.48 5.67 15.17
C ILE A 66 -10.62 4.99 13.80
N SER A 67 -11.58 4.06 13.70
CA SER A 67 -11.87 3.35 12.44
C SER A 67 -12.28 4.32 11.32
N PHE A 68 -13.14 5.27 11.62
CA PHE A 68 -13.61 6.28 10.68
C PHE A 68 -12.46 7.15 10.15
N VAL A 69 -11.63 7.67 11.05
CA VAL A 69 -10.47 8.51 10.68
C VAL A 69 -9.50 7.73 9.81
N TYR A 70 -9.18 6.49 10.19
CA TYR A 70 -8.35 5.60 9.37
C TYR A 70 -8.94 5.37 7.98
N GLN A 71 -10.24 5.03 7.90
CA GLN A 71 -10.91 4.72 6.64
C GLN A 71 -11.05 5.95 5.73
N ILE A 72 -11.39 7.11 6.29
CA ILE A 72 -11.55 8.33 5.49
C ILE A 72 -10.21 8.78 4.90
N THR A 73 -9.13 8.73 5.69
CA THR A 73 -7.79 9.08 5.21
C THR A 73 -7.22 8.02 4.28
N GLY A 74 -7.49 6.74 4.54
CA GLY A 74 -6.99 5.62 3.74
C GLY A 74 -7.74 5.40 2.43
N SER A 75 -9.04 5.70 2.36
CA SER A 75 -9.86 5.36 1.19
C SER A 75 -10.26 6.58 0.36
N LEU A 76 -10.70 7.69 1.00
CA LEU A 76 -11.17 8.88 0.26
C LEU A 76 -10.03 9.66 -0.40
N LEU A 77 -8.82 9.59 0.12
CA LEU A 77 -7.68 10.25 -0.50
C LEU A 77 -7.14 9.50 -1.73
N GLN A 78 -7.34 8.17 -1.83
CA GLN A 78 -6.82 7.37 -2.93
C GLN A 78 -7.26 7.87 -4.32
N PRO A 79 -8.56 8.13 -4.59
CA PRO A 79 -8.99 8.63 -5.89
C PRO A 79 -8.35 9.97 -6.25
N TRP A 80 -8.20 10.87 -5.28
CA TRP A 80 -7.60 12.19 -5.51
C TRP A 80 -6.12 12.09 -5.83
N ILE A 81 -5.39 11.27 -5.05
CA ILE A 81 -3.97 11.00 -5.28
C ILE A 81 -3.80 10.30 -6.64
N GLY A 82 -4.60 9.27 -6.94
CA GLY A 82 -4.56 8.56 -8.22
C GLY A 82 -4.79 9.47 -9.41
N LEU A 83 -5.86 10.29 -9.39
CA LEU A 83 -6.14 11.26 -10.45
C LEU A 83 -5.02 12.29 -10.65
N TYR A 84 -4.37 12.71 -9.57
CA TYR A 84 -3.24 13.63 -9.65
C TYR A 84 -2.01 12.95 -10.26
N THR A 85 -1.67 11.74 -9.78
CA THR A 85 -0.47 11.01 -10.20
C THR A 85 -0.60 10.39 -11.59
N ASP A 86 -1.80 10.12 -12.08
CA ASP A 86 -2.05 9.73 -13.46
C ASP A 86 -1.62 10.83 -14.45
N LYS A 87 -1.83 12.10 -14.07
CA LYS A 87 -1.41 13.26 -14.89
C LYS A 87 0.04 13.67 -14.62
N HIS A 88 0.52 13.47 -13.40
CA HIS A 88 1.83 13.89 -12.93
C HIS A 88 2.52 12.73 -12.20
N PRO A 89 3.08 11.75 -12.92
CA PRO A 89 3.73 10.59 -12.32
C PRO A 89 4.78 10.97 -11.28
N LYS A 90 4.64 10.46 -10.06
CA LYS A 90 5.50 10.79 -8.91
C LYS A 90 5.96 9.50 -8.20
N PRO A 91 6.91 8.75 -8.77
CA PRO A 91 7.32 7.44 -8.24
C PRO A 91 7.85 7.51 -6.80
N TYR A 92 8.33 8.67 -6.35
CA TYR A 92 8.75 8.87 -4.96
C TYR A 92 7.60 8.84 -3.94
N LEU A 93 6.33 8.88 -4.38
CA LEU A 93 5.18 8.74 -3.49
C LEU A 93 5.07 7.34 -2.87
N LEU A 94 5.61 6.30 -3.52
CA LEU A 94 5.69 4.97 -2.91
C LEU A 94 6.50 5.00 -1.59
N PRO A 95 7.79 5.37 -1.60
CA PRO A 95 8.56 5.44 -0.35
C PRO A 95 8.02 6.51 0.61
N VAL A 96 7.49 7.63 0.12
CA VAL A 96 6.86 8.64 0.99
C VAL A 96 5.66 8.06 1.73
N GLY A 97 4.78 7.31 1.05
CA GLY A 97 3.66 6.62 1.68
C GLY A 97 4.11 5.68 2.80
N MET A 98 5.16 4.87 2.54
CA MET A 98 5.71 3.96 3.55
C MET A 98 6.35 4.70 4.74
N VAL A 99 7.02 5.84 4.51
CA VAL A 99 7.55 6.69 5.59
C VAL A 99 6.43 7.29 6.44
N VAL A 100 5.34 7.74 5.82
CA VAL A 100 4.16 8.25 6.56
C VAL A 100 3.53 7.13 7.39
N THR A 101 3.36 5.94 6.81
CA THR A 101 2.91 4.75 7.55
C THR A 101 3.83 4.41 8.71
N PHE A 102 5.15 4.42 8.49
CA PHE A 102 6.16 4.22 9.54
C PHE A 102 5.97 5.19 10.72
N CYS A 103 5.84 6.50 10.44
CA CYS A 103 5.57 7.50 11.47
C CYS A 103 4.27 7.21 12.21
N GLY A 104 3.22 6.80 11.50
CA GLY A 104 1.95 6.39 12.08
C GLY A 104 2.07 5.19 13.02
N ILE A 105 2.85 4.17 12.65
CA ILE A 105 3.12 2.99 13.48
C ILE A 105 3.84 3.37 14.77
N ILE A 106 4.89 4.18 14.67
CA ILE A 106 5.64 4.64 15.85
C ILE A 106 4.71 5.44 16.78
N LEU A 107 3.93 6.35 16.19
CA LEU A 107 2.98 7.14 16.97
C LEU A 107 1.91 6.26 17.63
N LEU A 108 1.42 5.22 16.95
CA LEU A 108 0.48 4.25 17.51
C LEU A 108 1.08 3.45 18.67
N ALA A 109 2.33 2.96 18.50
CA ALA A 109 3.02 2.16 19.50
C ALA A 109 3.24 2.91 20.82
N PHE A 110 3.51 4.21 20.74
CA PHE A 110 3.84 5.07 21.89
C PHE A 110 2.74 6.10 22.20
N SER A 111 1.52 5.90 21.72
CA SER A 111 0.41 6.81 21.97
C SER A 111 0.07 6.90 23.46
N PRO A 112 0.11 8.10 24.07
CA PRO A 112 -0.25 8.30 25.47
C PRO A 112 -1.74 8.64 25.65
N SER A 113 -2.48 8.92 24.57
CA SER A 113 -3.84 9.43 24.65
C SER A 113 -4.67 9.10 23.40
N PHE A 114 -5.99 9.20 23.53
CA PHE A 114 -6.94 9.00 22.44
C PHE A 114 -6.68 9.95 21.25
N ALA A 115 -6.34 11.21 21.50
CA ALA A 115 -6.05 12.17 20.44
C ALA A 115 -4.84 11.73 19.60
N VAL A 116 -3.80 11.20 20.26
CA VAL A 116 -2.61 10.68 19.57
C VAL A 116 -2.92 9.40 18.80
N LEU A 117 -3.82 8.54 19.30
CA LEU A 117 -4.32 7.37 18.56
C LEU A 117 -5.02 7.78 17.26
N LEU A 118 -5.84 8.85 17.29
CA LEU A 118 -6.48 9.39 16.10
C LEU A 118 -5.45 9.91 15.08
N CYS A 119 -4.44 10.66 15.53
CA CYS A 119 -3.36 11.14 14.67
C CYS A 119 -2.58 9.97 14.04
N ALA A 120 -2.26 8.94 14.83
CA ALA A 120 -1.58 7.75 14.36
C ALA A 120 -2.40 7.03 13.28
N SER A 121 -3.69 6.84 13.52
CA SER A 121 -4.61 6.21 12.58
C SER A 121 -4.73 7.00 11.28
N ALA A 122 -4.79 8.34 11.37
CA ALA A 122 -4.81 9.22 10.20
C ALA A 122 -3.52 9.08 9.37
N LEU A 123 -2.35 9.07 10.02
CA LEU A 123 -1.07 8.89 9.32
C LEU A 123 -0.96 7.54 8.62
N ILE A 124 -1.38 6.45 9.28
CA ILE A 124 -1.41 5.12 8.65
C ILE A 124 -2.33 5.14 7.43
N GLY A 125 -3.50 5.75 7.54
CA GLY A 125 -4.44 5.91 6.42
C GLY A 125 -3.86 6.74 5.26
N VAL A 126 -3.25 7.89 5.55
CA VAL A 126 -2.63 8.76 4.52
C VAL A 126 -1.49 8.03 3.80
N GLY A 127 -0.64 7.32 4.56
CA GLY A 127 0.44 6.52 3.98
C GLY A 127 -0.10 5.45 3.01
N SER A 128 -1.14 4.74 3.43
CA SER A 128 -1.86 3.77 2.60
C SER A 128 -2.46 4.40 1.34
N ALA A 129 -3.16 5.53 1.49
CA ALA A 129 -3.79 6.23 0.37
C ALA A 129 -2.77 6.70 -0.69
N THR A 130 -1.54 6.98 -0.26
CA THR A 130 -0.44 7.39 -1.12
C THR A 130 0.19 6.17 -1.82
N PHE A 131 0.32 5.05 -1.11
CA PHE A 131 0.95 3.83 -1.60
C PHE A 131 0.13 3.13 -2.69
N HIS A 132 -1.15 2.87 -2.45
CA HIS A 132 -1.97 1.99 -3.30
C HIS A 132 -2.09 2.42 -4.77
N PRO A 133 -2.41 3.69 -5.10
CA PRO A 133 -2.52 4.12 -6.50
C PRO A 133 -1.20 3.97 -7.24
N GLU A 134 -0.10 4.37 -6.61
CA GLU A 134 1.23 4.33 -7.23
C GLU A 134 1.73 2.89 -7.42
N ALA A 135 1.57 2.02 -6.41
CA ALA A 135 1.97 0.62 -6.52
C ALA A 135 1.17 -0.12 -7.61
N SER A 136 -0.15 0.11 -7.67
CA SER A 136 -1.02 -0.43 -8.72
C SER A 136 -0.60 0.08 -10.11
N ARG A 137 -0.23 1.37 -10.23
CA ARG A 137 0.28 1.96 -11.47
C ARG A 137 1.61 1.32 -11.90
N VAL A 138 2.55 1.10 -10.97
CA VAL A 138 3.82 0.41 -11.26
C VAL A 138 3.57 -1.02 -11.73
N ALA A 139 2.67 -1.77 -11.07
CA ALA A 139 2.29 -3.11 -11.50
C ALA A 139 1.72 -3.11 -12.93
N ARG A 140 0.86 -2.13 -13.25
CA ARG A 140 0.29 -1.97 -14.58
C ARG A 140 1.35 -1.66 -15.63
N MET A 141 2.29 -0.76 -15.35
CA MET A 141 3.38 -0.40 -16.27
C MET A 141 4.32 -1.58 -16.53
N ALA A 142 4.58 -2.40 -15.50
CA ALA A 142 5.42 -3.59 -15.61
C ALA A 142 4.71 -4.81 -16.21
N SER A 143 3.43 -4.69 -16.57
CA SER A 143 2.58 -5.82 -17.02
C SER A 143 2.93 -6.36 -18.41
N GLY A 144 3.59 -5.56 -19.27
CA GLY A 144 3.83 -5.92 -20.68
C GLY A 144 2.55 -6.24 -21.45
N GLY A 145 1.46 -5.51 -21.19
CA GLY A 145 0.12 -5.74 -21.78
C GLY A 145 -0.72 -6.81 -21.07
N ARG A 146 -0.16 -7.56 -20.10
CA ARG A 146 -0.86 -8.58 -19.31
C ARG A 146 -1.46 -7.98 -18.04
N PHE A 147 -2.27 -6.93 -18.20
CA PHE A 147 -2.80 -6.11 -17.11
C PHE A 147 -3.54 -6.93 -16.03
N GLY A 148 -4.40 -7.86 -16.45
CA GLY A 148 -5.15 -8.72 -15.52
C GLY A 148 -4.23 -9.56 -14.64
N THR A 149 -3.21 -10.20 -15.22
CA THR A 149 -2.25 -11.03 -14.47
C THR A 149 -1.44 -10.17 -13.48
N ALA A 150 -0.92 -9.03 -13.92
CA ALA A 150 -0.14 -8.15 -13.05
C ALA A 150 -0.99 -7.63 -11.89
N GLN A 151 -2.22 -7.18 -12.17
CA GLN A 151 -3.13 -6.67 -11.15
C GLN A 151 -3.61 -7.76 -10.19
N SER A 152 -3.88 -8.98 -10.69
CA SER A 152 -4.24 -10.11 -9.82
C SER A 152 -3.07 -10.50 -8.89
N THR A 153 -1.83 -10.54 -9.40
CA THR A 153 -0.65 -10.81 -8.57
C THR A 153 -0.47 -9.75 -7.49
N PHE A 154 -0.62 -8.48 -7.85
CA PHE A 154 -0.58 -7.36 -6.90
C PHE A 154 -1.65 -7.51 -5.81
N GLN A 155 -2.89 -7.84 -6.19
CA GLN A 155 -4.02 -7.98 -5.27
C GLN A 155 -3.88 -9.20 -4.35
N VAL A 156 -3.32 -10.31 -4.85
CA VAL A 156 -3.01 -11.48 -4.01
C VAL A 156 -2.03 -11.09 -2.90
N GLY A 157 -1.03 -10.25 -3.19
CA GLY A 157 -0.13 -9.71 -2.17
C GLY A 157 -0.92 -9.02 -1.05
N GLY A 158 -1.72 -8.01 -1.37
CA GLY A 158 -2.51 -7.26 -0.38
C GLY A 158 -3.45 -8.15 0.43
N ASN A 159 -4.22 -9.02 -0.24
CA ASN A 159 -5.14 -9.94 0.45
C ASN A 159 -4.40 -10.88 1.41
N THR A 160 -3.21 -11.35 1.04
CA THR A 160 -2.36 -12.17 1.91
C THR A 160 -1.92 -11.38 3.14
N GLY A 161 -1.49 -10.13 2.96
CA GLY A 161 -1.13 -9.22 4.06
C GLY A 161 -2.30 -9.01 5.02
N THR A 162 -3.47 -8.69 4.46
CA THR A 162 -4.72 -8.51 5.24
C THR A 162 -5.09 -9.76 6.06
N ALA A 163 -4.87 -10.95 5.50
CA ALA A 163 -5.14 -12.21 6.21
C ALA A 163 -4.12 -12.49 7.33
N ILE A 164 -2.85 -12.13 7.14
CA ILE A 164 -1.77 -12.36 8.11
C ILE A 164 -1.80 -11.34 9.26
N GLY A 165 -2.19 -10.09 8.99
CA GLY A 165 -2.18 -9.01 9.98
C GLY A 165 -2.84 -9.35 11.32
N PRO A 166 -4.08 -9.85 11.35
CA PRO A 166 -4.74 -10.25 12.59
C PRO A 166 -4.02 -11.38 13.35
N LEU A 167 -3.35 -12.30 12.64
CA LEU A 167 -2.56 -13.36 13.28
C LEU A 167 -1.33 -12.77 13.98
N LEU A 168 -0.64 -11.82 13.34
CA LEU A 168 0.47 -11.08 13.97
C LEU A 168 -0.01 -10.27 15.18
N ALA A 169 -1.18 -9.63 15.08
CA ALA A 169 -1.78 -8.92 16.21
C ALA A 169 -2.01 -9.86 17.39
N ALA A 170 -2.62 -11.02 17.15
CA ALA A 170 -2.93 -12.00 18.18
C ALA A 170 -1.69 -12.63 18.82
N LEU A 171 -0.66 -12.94 18.02
CA LEU A 171 0.51 -13.68 18.48
C LEU A 171 1.61 -12.79 19.07
N LEU A 172 1.75 -11.54 18.56
CA LEU A 172 2.85 -10.67 18.94
C LEU A 172 2.39 -9.40 19.69
N ILE A 173 1.29 -8.78 19.25
CA ILE A 173 0.93 -7.47 19.80
C ILE A 173 0.07 -7.64 21.07
N VAL A 174 -0.95 -8.47 21.03
CA VAL A 174 -1.84 -8.66 22.18
C VAL A 174 -1.09 -9.18 23.42
N PRO A 175 -0.19 -10.19 23.32
CA PRO A 175 0.56 -10.68 24.50
C PRO A 175 1.62 -9.69 25.01
N PHE A 176 2.27 -8.92 24.14
CA PHE A 176 3.37 -8.02 24.51
C PHE A 176 2.94 -6.56 24.68
N GLY A 177 1.66 -6.27 24.43
CA GLY A 177 1.06 -4.96 24.63
C GLY A 177 1.31 -3.98 23.47
N GLN A 178 0.81 -2.75 23.66
CA GLN A 178 0.78 -1.71 22.62
C GLN A 178 2.17 -1.40 22.02
N HIS A 179 3.22 -1.38 22.85
CA HIS A 179 4.58 -1.09 22.37
C HIS A 179 5.11 -2.09 21.35
N ALA A 180 4.59 -3.33 21.36
CA ALA A 180 4.96 -4.35 20.37
C ALA A 180 4.56 -3.96 18.93
N VAL A 181 3.61 -3.04 18.77
CA VAL A 181 3.27 -2.44 17.47
C VAL A 181 4.48 -1.82 16.78
N ALA A 182 5.45 -1.28 17.56
CA ALA A 182 6.69 -0.75 17.01
C ALA A 182 7.48 -1.78 16.18
N GLY A 183 7.33 -3.07 16.47
CA GLY A 183 7.94 -4.14 15.67
C GLY A 183 7.47 -4.17 14.21
N LEU A 184 6.28 -3.64 13.91
CA LEU A 184 5.77 -3.55 12.53
C LEU A 184 6.55 -2.57 11.67
N VAL A 185 7.35 -1.71 12.28
CA VAL A 185 8.24 -0.78 11.57
C VAL A 185 9.14 -1.49 10.57
N ILE A 186 9.59 -2.72 10.91
CA ILE A 186 10.43 -3.51 10.01
C ILE A 186 9.72 -3.75 8.66
N PHE A 187 8.42 -3.98 8.67
CA PHE A 187 7.65 -4.20 7.44
C PHE A 187 7.48 -2.91 6.64
N ALA A 188 7.35 -1.76 7.30
CA ALA A 188 7.30 -0.46 6.63
C ALA A 188 8.65 -0.07 6.00
N LEU A 189 9.77 -0.54 6.57
CA LEU A 189 11.11 -0.31 6.01
C LEU A 189 11.45 -1.26 4.85
N LEU A 190 10.86 -2.46 4.83
CA LEU A 190 11.09 -3.45 3.79
C LEU A 190 10.18 -3.27 2.56
N GLY A 191 9.01 -2.64 2.71
CA GLY A 191 8.04 -2.37 1.65
C GLY A 191 8.35 -1.11 0.88
#